data_a638d5614c16488136a68f0b141b5031
#
_entry.id   a638d5614c16488136a68f0b141b5031
#
_cell.length_a   1.000
_cell.length_b   1.000
_cell.length_c   1.000
_cell.angle_alpha   90.00
_cell.angle_beta   90.00
_cell.angle_gamma   90.00
#
_symmetry.space_group_name_H-M   'P 1'
#
loop_
_entity.id
_entity.type
_entity.pdbx_description
1 polymer ?
#
loop_
_entity_poly.entity_id
_entity_poly.type
_entity_poly.pdbx_seq_one_letter_code
_entity_poly.pdbx_strand_id
1 'polypeptide(L)'
;MRSFLGDWPPAAPVKRAKVPRAPSPLEESFRRQASDLCLPLWVEEHRFDASRRWRFDFAWPALMLAVEVEGGTRSGGRHTRGDGYANDCEKYNAATLQGWRVLRFTADHLRQKRGAMSSAMTVLVQALQRFRAIPVAIPPAAP
;
A
#
# COMPACT_ATOMS: atom_id res chain seq x y z
N MET A 1 -3.57 -36.34 -49.54
CA MET A 1 -3.81 -35.03 -48.89
C MET A 1 -3.28 -35.08 -47.50
N ARG A 2 -2.08 -34.55 -47.24
CA ARG A 2 -1.52 -34.44 -45.90
C ARG A 2 -2.10 -33.19 -45.23
N SER A 3 -2.73 -33.39 -44.09
CA SER A 3 -3.30 -32.34 -43.23
C SER A 3 -2.21 -31.35 -42.84
N PHE A 4 -2.40 -30.07 -43.15
CA PHE A 4 -1.48 -28.96 -42.91
C PHE A 4 -1.68 -28.35 -41.48
N LEU A 5 -2.15 -29.17 -40.53
CA LEU A 5 -2.21 -28.81 -39.13
C LEU A 5 -0.99 -29.43 -38.44
N GLY A 6 0.17 -28.78 -38.72
CA GLY A 6 1.40 -29.10 -38.03
C GLY A 6 1.26 -28.86 -36.53
N ASP A 7 2.03 -29.62 -35.77
CA ASP A 7 2.12 -29.63 -34.32
C ASP A 7 2.29 -28.20 -33.74
N TRP A 8 1.16 -27.54 -33.46
CA TRP A 8 1.17 -26.28 -32.68
C TRP A 8 1.45 -26.67 -31.23
N PRO A 9 2.52 -26.17 -30.62
CA PRO A 9 2.79 -26.48 -29.22
C PRO A 9 1.59 -26.07 -28.36
N PRO A 10 1.22 -26.84 -27.34
CA PRO A 10 0.11 -26.49 -26.46
C PRO A 10 0.35 -25.13 -25.86
N ALA A 11 -0.65 -24.27 -25.96
CA ALA A 11 -0.59 -22.89 -25.39
C ALA A 11 -0.11 -22.99 -23.94
N ALA A 12 0.94 -22.24 -23.62
CA ALA A 12 1.43 -22.14 -22.24
C ALA A 12 0.26 -21.77 -21.31
N PRO A 13 0.16 -22.37 -20.13
CA PRO A 13 -0.95 -22.09 -19.22
C PRO A 13 -0.98 -20.59 -18.90
N VAL A 14 -2.03 -19.92 -19.36
CA VAL A 14 -2.28 -18.52 -19.05
C VAL A 14 -2.46 -18.45 -17.54
N LYS A 15 -1.46 -17.88 -16.84
CA LYS A 15 -1.60 -17.58 -15.41
C LYS A 15 -2.82 -16.71 -15.24
N ARG A 16 -3.89 -17.27 -14.67
CA ARG A 16 -5.10 -16.51 -14.34
C ARG A 16 -4.67 -15.25 -13.56
N ALA A 17 -5.00 -14.10 -14.09
CA ALA A 17 -4.84 -12.84 -13.37
C ALA A 17 -5.52 -13.00 -12.00
N LYS A 18 -4.77 -12.79 -10.91
CA LYS A 18 -5.36 -12.82 -9.57
C LYS A 18 -6.44 -11.75 -9.54
N VAL A 19 -7.67 -12.17 -9.26
CA VAL A 19 -8.77 -11.25 -8.96
C VAL A 19 -8.27 -10.28 -7.88
N PRO A 20 -8.39 -8.95 -8.08
CA PRO A 20 -8.01 -7.99 -7.06
C PRO A 20 -8.66 -8.38 -5.73
N ARG A 21 -7.90 -8.39 -4.64
CA ARG A 21 -8.42 -8.67 -3.30
C ARG A 21 -9.45 -7.58 -2.97
N ALA A 22 -10.64 -7.97 -2.52
CA ALA A 22 -11.60 -7.01 -1.99
C ALA A 22 -10.95 -6.23 -0.83
N PRO A 23 -11.14 -4.90 -0.74
CA PRO A 23 -10.60 -4.09 0.34
C PRO A 23 -11.13 -4.60 1.69
N SER A 24 -10.29 -4.54 2.71
CA SER A 24 -10.70 -4.90 4.07
C SER A 24 -11.65 -3.82 4.64
N PRO A 25 -12.49 -4.15 5.64
CA PRO A 25 -13.34 -3.15 6.31
C PRO A 25 -12.57 -1.96 6.86
N LEU A 26 -11.30 -2.15 7.26
CA LEU A 26 -10.43 -1.08 7.76
C LEU A 26 -9.93 -0.19 6.63
N GLU A 27 -9.50 -0.76 5.52
CA GLU A 27 -9.14 -0.01 4.31
C GLU A 27 -10.33 0.81 3.80
N GLU A 28 -11.55 0.23 3.83
CA GLU A 28 -12.77 0.94 3.46
C GLU A 28 -13.07 2.11 4.42
N SER A 29 -12.88 1.90 5.74
CA SER A 29 -13.02 2.96 6.73
C SER A 29 -12.02 4.09 6.51
N PHE A 30 -10.76 3.76 6.22
CA PHE A 30 -9.73 4.74 5.88
C PHE A 30 -10.12 5.56 4.65
N ARG A 31 -10.49 4.88 3.55
CA ARG A 31 -10.89 5.51 2.29
C ARG A 31 -12.03 6.50 2.48
N ARG A 32 -13.07 6.10 3.21
CA ARG A 32 -14.22 6.96 3.51
C ARG A 32 -13.78 8.21 4.28
N GLN A 33 -13.03 8.06 5.37
CA GLN A 33 -12.57 9.18 6.18
C GLN A 33 -11.67 10.14 5.39
N ALA A 34 -10.78 9.62 4.56
CA ALA A 34 -9.91 10.42 3.70
C ALA A 34 -10.70 11.18 2.63
N SER A 35 -11.74 10.55 2.06
CA SER A 35 -12.64 11.18 1.09
C SER A 35 -13.50 12.28 1.74
N ASP A 36 -14.05 12.04 2.93
CA ASP A 36 -14.84 13.01 3.68
C ASP A 36 -14.05 14.29 4.00
N LEU A 37 -12.73 14.17 4.16
CA LEU A 37 -11.81 15.30 4.37
C LEU A 37 -11.29 15.90 3.06
N CYS A 38 -11.75 15.44 1.91
CA CYS A 38 -11.29 15.90 0.60
C CYS A 38 -9.76 15.89 0.46
N LEU A 39 -9.09 14.85 0.98
CA LEU A 39 -7.64 14.74 0.90
C LEU A 39 -7.18 14.59 -0.56
N PRO A 40 -5.92 14.94 -0.90
CA PRO A 40 -5.38 14.75 -2.24
C PRO A 40 -5.54 13.31 -2.71
N LEU A 41 -5.76 13.11 -4.00
CA LEU A 41 -5.89 11.78 -4.60
C LEU A 41 -4.67 10.92 -4.27
N TRP A 42 -4.93 9.67 -3.94
CA TRP A 42 -3.93 8.65 -3.62
C TRP A 42 -3.97 7.52 -4.64
N VAL A 43 -2.92 6.71 -4.63
CA VAL A 43 -2.84 5.45 -5.36
C VAL A 43 -3.04 4.31 -4.37
N GLU A 44 -3.93 3.37 -4.68
CA GLU A 44 -4.15 2.16 -3.88
C GLU A 44 -3.25 1.01 -4.37
N GLU A 45 -2.92 0.08 -3.48
CA GLU A 45 -2.10 -1.09 -3.79
C GLU A 45 -0.81 -0.71 -4.54
N HIS A 46 -0.19 0.41 -4.15
CA HIS A 46 0.98 0.96 -4.82
C HIS A 46 2.20 0.06 -4.67
N ARG A 47 2.65 -0.52 -5.77
CA ARG A 47 3.88 -1.31 -5.80
C ARG A 47 5.09 -0.38 -5.84
N PHE A 48 5.88 -0.36 -4.78
CA PHE A 48 7.03 0.54 -4.64
C PHE A 48 8.38 -0.13 -4.94
N ASP A 49 8.44 -1.46 -4.94
CA ASP A 49 9.67 -2.21 -5.17
C ASP A 49 9.65 -2.93 -6.53
N ALA A 50 10.73 -2.81 -7.28
CA ALA A 50 10.84 -3.39 -8.61
C ALA A 50 11.03 -4.92 -8.58
N SER A 51 11.76 -5.43 -7.57
CA SER A 51 12.14 -6.84 -7.44
C SER A 51 11.16 -7.66 -6.61
N ARG A 52 10.58 -7.06 -5.58
CA ARG A 52 9.61 -7.68 -4.68
C ARG A 52 8.19 -7.26 -5.05
N ARG A 53 7.20 -8.06 -4.66
CA ARG A 53 5.78 -7.73 -4.88
C ARG A 53 5.18 -6.91 -3.73
N TRP A 54 6.01 -6.16 -3.03
CA TRP A 54 5.58 -5.33 -1.92
C TRP A 54 4.76 -4.14 -2.41
N ARG A 55 3.69 -3.86 -1.69
CA ARG A 55 2.76 -2.78 -1.98
C ARG A 55 2.41 -2.05 -0.71
N PHE A 56 2.04 -0.79 -0.85
CA PHE A 56 1.38 -0.03 0.19
C PHE A 56 -0.12 -0.01 -0.07
N ASP A 57 -0.93 -0.05 0.99
CA ASP A 57 -2.39 0.01 0.85
C ASP A 57 -2.80 1.32 0.19
N PHE A 58 -2.20 2.45 0.61
CA PHE A 58 -2.40 3.79 0.04
C PHE A 58 -1.08 4.53 -0.09
N ALA A 59 -0.91 5.32 -1.16
CA ALA A 59 0.30 6.09 -1.37
C ALA A 59 0.06 7.43 -2.07
N TRP A 60 0.90 8.39 -1.75
CA TRP A 60 1.11 9.66 -2.46
C TRP A 60 2.53 9.65 -3.03
N PRO A 61 2.76 9.06 -4.22
CA PRO A 61 4.11 8.85 -4.75
C PRO A 61 4.89 10.15 -4.90
N ALA A 62 4.25 11.24 -5.33
CA ALA A 62 4.88 12.54 -5.45
C ALA A 62 5.42 13.11 -4.13
N LEU A 63 4.93 12.62 -2.99
CA LEU A 63 5.38 13.01 -1.66
C LEU A 63 6.24 11.93 -1.00
N MET A 64 6.47 10.80 -1.66
CA MET A 64 7.09 9.62 -1.07
C MET A 64 6.46 9.25 0.28
N LEU A 65 5.13 9.39 0.37
CA LEU A 65 4.34 9.11 1.56
C LEU A 65 3.42 7.92 1.28
N ALA A 66 3.37 7.00 2.21
CA ALA A 66 2.51 5.83 2.16
C ALA A 66 1.76 5.60 3.47
N VAL A 67 0.66 4.88 3.39
CA VAL A 67 -0.12 4.43 4.53
C VAL A 67 -0.36 2.93 4.42
N GLU A 68 -0.19 2.24 5.54
CA GLU A 68 -0.55 0.83 5.75
C GLU A 68 -1.65 0.76 6.81
N VAL A 69 -2.68 -0.02 6.55
CA VAL A 69 -3.79 -0.24 7.47
C VAL A 69 -3.70 -1.64 8.05
N GLU A 70 -3.32 -1.72 9.31
CA GLU A 70 -3.01 -2.96 10.01
C GLU A 70 -4.26 -3.62 10.55
N GLY A 71 -4.68 -4.72 9.94
CA GLY A 71 -5.73 -5.58 10.44
C GLY A 71 -5.23 -6.63 11.43
N GLY A 72 -6.10 -7.08 12.34
CA GLY A 72 -5.85 -8.29 13.14
C GLY A 72 -4.89 -8.15 14.32
N THR A 73 -4.57 -6.94 14.77
CA THR A 73 -3.69 -6.71 15.92
C THR A 73 -4.22 -7.29 17.26
N ARG A 74 -5.53 -7.56 17.34
CA ARG A 74 -6.17 -8.12 18.55
C ARG A 74 -6.44 -9.63 18.48
N SER A 75 -6.30 -10.27 17.32
CA SER A 75 -6.71 -11.68 17.11
C SER A 75 -5.56 -12.62 16.78
N GLY A 76 -4.33 -12.33 17.20
CA GLY A 76 -3.18 -13.19 16.92
C GLY A 76 -2.87 -13.33 15.43
N GLY A 77 -3.09 -12.26 14.66
CA GLY A 77 -2.86 -12.21 13.21
C GLY A 77 -1.43 -12.53 12.80
N ARG A 78 -1.19 -12.62 11.49
CA ARG A 78 0.08 -13.04 10.87
C ARG A 78 1.32 -12.32 11.39
N HIS A 79 1.18 -11.09 11.92
CA HIS A 79 2.28 -10.26 12.44
C HIS A 79 2.85 -10.76 13.78
N THR A 80 2.20 -11.73 14.45
CA THR A 80 2.70 -12.34 15.68
C THR A 80 3.46 -13.64 15.46
N ARG A 81 3.51 -14.14 14.21
CA ARG A 81 4.28 -15.34 13.86
C ARG A 81 5.61 -14.88 13.24
N GLY A 82 6.73 -15.40 13.72
CA GLY A 82 8.08 -14.94 13.40
C GLY A 82 8.37 -14.63 11.93
N ASP A 83 7.94 -15.46 10.98
CA ASP A 83 8.19 -15.25 9.55
C ASP A 83 7.44 -14.05 8.98
N GLY A 84 6.21 -13.79 9.45
CA GLY A 84 5.42 -12.63 9.01
C GLY A 84 6.04 -11.31 9.45
N TYR A 85 6.52 -11.27 10.71
CA TYR A 85 7.18 -10.09 11.26
C TYR A 85 8.50 -9.78 10.55
N ALA A 86 9.32 -10.80 10.28
CA ALA A 86 10.58 -10.61 9.54
C ALA A 86 10.35 -10.04 8.15
N ASN A 87 9.37 -10.56 7.40
CA ASN A 87 9.00 -10.03 6.08
C ASN A 87 8.52 -8.58 6.13
N ASP A 88 7.77 -8.21 7.17
CA ASP A 88 7.32 -6.82 7.36
C ASP A 88 8.52 -5.91 7.65
N CYS A 89 9.48 -6.33 8.49
CA CYS A 89 10.71 -5.59 8.72
C CYS A 89 11.50 -5.37 7.42
N GLU A 90 11.66 -6.40 6.59
CA GLU A 90 12.32 -6.28 5.28
C GLU A 90 11.61 -5.27 4.38
N LYS A 91 10.28 -5.35 4.30
CA LYS A 91 9.45 -4.42 3.50
C LYS A 91 9.68 -2.97 3.92
N TYR A 92 9.60 -2.68 5.21
CA TYR A 92 9.71 -1.30 5.70
C TYR A 92 11.14 -0.78 5.64
N ASN A 93 12.15 -1.63 5.85
CA ASN A 93 13.55 -1.26 5.65
C ASN A 93 13.81 -0.89 4.19
N ALA A 94 13.33 -1.69 3.24
CA ALA A 94 13.44 -1.39 1.82
C ALA A 94 12.72 -0.09 1.44
N ALA A 95 11.53 0.14 1.98
CA ALA A 95 10.79 1.38 1.77
C ALA A 95 11.57 2.59 2.30
N THR A 96 12.15 2.48 3.49
CA THR A 96 12.97 3.54 4.11
C THR A 96 14.19 3.86 3.26
N LEU A 97 14.91 2.84 2.77
CA LEU A 97 16.10 3.02 1.91
C LEU A 97 15.76 3.70 0.57
N GLN A 98 14.53 3.51 0.08
CA GLN A 98 14.02 4.19 -1.11
C GLN A 98 13.47 5.59 -0.84
N GLY A 99 13.48 6.05 0.42
CA GLY A 99 13.03 7.38 0.81
C GLY A 99 11.53 7.48 1.13
N TRP A 100 10.83 6.37 1.22
CA TRP A 100 9.42 6.36 1.60
C TRP A 100 9.22 6.67 3.08
N ARG A 101 8.20 7.46 3.36
CA ARG A 101 7.66 7.72 4.71
C ARG A 101 6.39 6.90 4.86
N VAL A 102 6.41 5.91 5.74
CA VAL A 102 5.28 5.00 5.91
C VAL A 102 4.59 5.27 7.23
N LEU A 103 3.31 5.64 7.16
CA LEU A 103 2.42 5.72 8.31
C LEU A 103 1.67 4.40 8.46
N ARG A 104 1.60 3.89 9.67
CA ARG A 104 0.92 2.63 9.97
C ARG A 104 -0.21 2.87 10.94
N PHE A 105 -1.42 2.46 10.57
CA PHE A 105 -2.62 2.67 11.37
C PHE A 105 -3.35 1.36 11.65
N THR A 106 -3.73 1.17 12.89
CA THR A 106 -4.55 0.06 13.33
C THR A 106 -6.03 0.46 13.40
N ALA A 107 -6.90 -0.49 13.68
CA ALA A 107 -8.32 -0.24 13.91
C ALA A 107 -8.57 0.83 14.97
N ASP A 108 -7.74 0.87 16.03
CA ASP A 108 -7.89 1.88 17.09
C ASP A 108 -7.57 3.30 16.62
N HIS A 109 -6.60 3.46 15.72
CA HIS A 109 -6.27 4.74 15.11
C HIS A 109 -7.37 5.25 14.17
N LEU A 110 -8.11 4.35 13.51
CA LEU A 110 -9.22 4.69 12.61
C LEU A 110 -10.55 4.89 13.34
N ARG A 111 -10.61 4.61 14.64
CA ARG A 111 -11.84 4.77 15.43
C ARG A 111 -12.15 6.25 15.59
N GLN A 112 -13.29 6.67 15.04
CA GLN A 112 -13.80 8.01 15.23
C GLN A 112 -14.54 8.12 16.57
N LYS A 113 -14.25 9.18 17.32
CA LYS A 113 -15.08 9.63 18.42
C LYS A 113 -16.13 10.59 17.88
N ARG A 114 -17.29 10.66 18.53
CA ARG A 114 -18.41 11.52 18.11
C ARG A 114 -17.94 12.97 17.96
N GLY A 115 -18.11 13.54 16.75
CA GLY A 115 -17.75 14.92 16.44
C GLY A 115 -16.25 15.20 16.32
N ALA A 116 -15.40 14.14 16.28
CA ALA A 116 -13.96 14.31 16.16
C ALA A 116 -13.38 13.49 15.01
N MET A 117 -12.34 14.00 14.40
CA MET A 117 -11.51 13.29 13.44
C MET A 117 -10.76 12.15 14.15
N SER A 118 -10.56 11.02 13.48
CA SER A 118 -9.75 9.93 14.02
C SER A 118 -8.28 10.34 14.15
N SER A 119 -7.54 9.68 15.04
CA SER A 119 -6.10 9.99 15.21
C SER A 119 -5.31 9.68 13.93
N ALA A 120 -5.71 8.65 13.16
CA ALA A 120 -5.12 8.37 11.86
C ALA A 120 -5.24 9.55 10.90
N MET A 121 -6.43 10.14 10.77
CA MET A 121 -6.65 11.28 9.89
C MET A 121 -5.91 12.53 10.37
N THR A 122 -5.85 12.76 11.68
CA THR A 122 -5.07 13.87 12.25
C THR A 122 -3.59 13.79 11.86
N VAL A 123 -2.98 12.61 12.04
CA VAL A 123 -1.57 12.38 11.67
C VAL A 123 -1.36 12.48 10.15
N LEU A 124 -2.28 11.93 9.36
CA LEU A 124 -2.19 11.97 7.90
C LEU A 124 -2.27 13.40 7.35
N VAL A 125 -3.21 14.21 7.84
CA VAL A 125 -3.33 15.62 7.45
C VAL A 125 -2.04 16.39 7.78
N GLN A 126 -1.50 16.21 8.96
CA GLN A 126 -0.23 16.83 9.36
C GLN A 126 0.94 16.39 8.44
N ALA A 127 1.02 15.11 8.11
CA ALA A 127 2.04 14.59 7.21
C ALA A 127 1.91 15.18 5.80
N LEU A 128 0.70 15.22 5.24
CA LEU A 128 0.43 15.80 3.92
C LEU A 128 0.80 17.28 3.88
N GLN A 129 0.46 18.06 4.92
CA GLN A 129 0.82 19.46 5.02
C GLN A 129 2.33 19.65 5.09
N ARG A 130 3.01 18.89 5.95
CA ARG A 130 4.45 18.99 6.17
C ARG A 130 5.25 18.60 4.92
N PHE A 131 4.87 17.53 4.23
CA PHE A 131 5.64 17.00 3.12
C PHE A 131 5.34 17.68 1.78
N ARG A 132 4.21 18.36 1.63
CA ARG A 132 3.95 19.25 0.49
C ARG A 132 4.92 20.44 0.42
N ALA A 133 5.40 20.89 1.57
CA ALA A 133 6.32 22.03 1.67
C ALA A 133 7.78 21.66 1.40
N ILE A 134 8.11 20.36 1.30
CA ILE A 134 9.48 19.90 1.03
C ILE A 134 9.60 19.66 -0.47
N PRO A 135 10.48 20.40 -1.19
CA PRO A 135 10.79 20.09 -2.58
C PRO A 135 11.30 18.65 -2.66
N VAL A 136 10.64 17.80 -3.43
CA VAL A 136 11.16 16.46 -3.72
C VAL A 136 12.38 16.66 -4.61
N ALA A 137 13.58 16.44 -4.08
CA ALA A 137 14.78 16.33 -4.90
C ALA A 137 14.57 15.12 -5.81
N ILE A 138 14.27 15.38 -7.09
CA ILE A 138 14.23 14.32 -8.09
C ILE A 138 15.66 13.84 -8.25
N PRO A 139 16.00 12.58 -7.95
CA PRO A 139 17.34 12.07 -8.23
C PRO A 139 17.59 12.20 -9.74
N PRO A 140 18.80 12.59 -10.17
CA PRO A 140 19.11 12.64 -11.58
C PRO A 140 18.84 11.28 -12.21
N ALA A 141 18.24 11.29 -13.40
CA ALA A 141 18.05 10.07 -14.16
C ALA A 141 19.41 9.37 -14.30
N ALA A 142 19.46 8.10 -13.94
CA ALA A 142 20.67 7.31 -14.14
C ALA A 142 21.05 7.31 -15.62
N PRO A 143 22.35 7.39 -15.95
CA PRO A 143 22.83 7.38 -17.33
C PRO A 143 22.53 6.09 -18.07
#